data_79bae4d24b154736ba0323bd39510e02
#
_entry.id   79bae4d24b154736ba0323bd39510e02
#
_cell.length_a   1.000
_cell.length_b   1.000
_cell.length_c   1.000
_cell.angle_alpha   90.00
_cell.angle_beta   90.00
_cell.angle_gamma   90.00
#
_symmetry.space_group_name_H-M   'P 1'
#
loop_
_entity.id
_entity.type
_entity.pdbx_description
1 polymer ?
#
loop_
_entity_poly.entity_id
_entity_poly.type
_entity_poly.pdbx_seq_one_letter_code
_entity_poly.pdbx_strand_id
1 'polypeptide(L)'
;MNSKKYALVTGASSGIGLMYARELASRGYDLVIVSNQENEIKQTAENIEKDFSVKAHPIFMDLTDDMAAEKLLQYCKDNNIEIEVLINNAGVFFFNPIIKTAKKRVDVMLDLHVKTVAHMCQVFGADMAERGHGYILNMSSMSAWMTMPGINVYNSTKSFILNFSRSLWYELKPLGVTVTAICPGAVDTGLYGLSDY
;
A
#
# COMPACT_ATOMS: atom_id res chain seq x y z
N MET A 1 1.29 -28.92 9.23
CA MET A 1 1.17 -27.68 9.99
C MET A 1 0.74 -26.62 9.01
N ASN A 2 -0.40 -25.94 9.23
CA ASN A 2 -0.76 -24.81 8.35
C ASN A 2 0.32 -23.74 8.54
N SER A 3 1.07 -23.42 7.47
CA SER A 3 1.99 -22.29 7.50
C SER A 3 1.17 -21.04 7.81
N LYS A 4 1.67 -20.19 8.71
CA LYS A 4 1.03 -18.90 9.01
C LYS A 4 1.02 -18.06 7.74
N LYS A 5 -0.12 -17.45 7.46
CA LYS A 5 -0.29 -16.55 6.33
C LYS A 5 -0.03 -15.11 6.77
N TYR A 6 0.79 -14.40 6.03
CA TYR A 6 1.09 -13.01 6.33
C TYR A 6 0.62 -12.07 5.22
N ALA A 7 0.14 -10.91 5.63
CA ALA A 7 -0.15 -9.81 4.72
C ALA A 7 0.63 -8.55 5.11
N LEU A 8 1.13 -7.82 4.10
CA LEU A 8 1.75 -6.52 4.28
C LEU A 8 0.81 -5.43 3.78
N VAL A 9 0.52 -4.44 4.63
CA VAL A 9 -0.35 -3.31 4.30
C VAL A 9 0.37 -1.99 4.54
N THR A 10 0.53 -1.19 3.50
CA THR A 10 1.11 0.15 3.62
C THR A 10 0.04 1.21 3.88
N GLY A 11 0.35 2.25 4.67
CA GLY A 11 -0.60 3.28 5.09
C GLY A 11 -1.72 2.71 5.98
N ALA A 12 -1.36 1.76 6.86
CA ALA A 12 -2.33 1.01 7.66
C ALA A 12 -2.74 1.69 8.98
N SER A 13 -2.19 2.86 9.31
CA SER A 13 -2.53 3.59 10.54
C SER A 13 -3.94 4.21 10.53
N SER A 14 -4.55 4.38 9.36
CA SER A 14 -5.87 5.02 9.22
C SER A 14 -6.58 4.64 7.91
N GLY A 15 -7.83 5.09 7.77
CA GLY A 15 -8.58 5.04 6.52
C GLY A 15 -8.69 3.65 5.90
N ILE A 16 -8.56 3.58 4.58
CA ILE A 16 -8.72 2.34 3.80
C ILE A 16 -7.67 1.30 4.19
N GLY A 17 -6.41 1.71 4.43
CA GLY A 17 -5.36 0.79 4.84
C GLY A 17 -5.64 0.10 6.16
N LEU A 18 -6.13 0.84 7.16
CA LEU A 18 -6.58 0.27 8.43
C LEU A 18 -7.72 -0.75 8.22
N MET A 19 -8.69 -0.44 7.37
CA MET A 19 -9.80 -1.36 7.10
C MET A 19 -9.34 -2.64 6.41
N TYR A 20 -8.37 -2.56 5.46
CA TYR A 20 -7.74 -3.76 4.88
C TYR A 20 -6.99 -4.57 5.92
N ALA A 21 -6.22 -3.92 6.80
CA ALA A 21 -5.50 -4.62 7.86
C ALA A 21 -6.47 -5.39 8.78
N ARG A 22 -7.56 -4.75 9.21
CA ARG A 22 -8.60 -5.39 10.04
C ARG A 22 -9.31 -6.54 9.32
N GLU A 23 -9.65 -6.36 8.04
CA GLU A 23 -10.30 -7.41 7.24
C GLU A 23 -9.38 -8.63 7.06
N LEU A 24 -8.10 -8.43 6.78
CA LEU A 24 -7.13 -9.52 6.68
C LEU A 24 -6.91 -10.22 8.03
N ALA A 25 -6.84 -9.45 9.12
CA ALA A 25 -6.77 -10.00 10.48
C ALA A 25 -8.00 -10.88 10.81
N SER A 26 -9.21 -10.43 10.44
CA SER A 26 -10.44 -11.20 10.66
C SER A 26 -10.46 -12.52 9.88
N ARG A 27 -9.69 -12.61 8.80
CA ARG A 27 -9.49 -13.84 8.00
C ARG A 27 -8.31 -14.70 8.50
N GLY A 28 -7.70 -14.33 9.63
CA GLY A 28 -6.61 -15.08 10.24
C GLY A 28 -5.23 -14.84 9.67
N TYR A 29 -5.01 -13.75 8.92
CA TYR A 29 -3.68 -13.34 8.51
C TYR A 29 -2.95 -12.66 9.67
N ASP A 30 -1.71 -13.07 9.92
CA ASP A 30 -0.76 -12.25 10.66
C ASP A 30 -0.33 -11.08 9.76
N LEU A 31 0.02 -9.92 10.34
CA LEU A 31 0.18 -8.69 9.58
C LEU A 31 1.57 -8.07 9.75
N VAL A 32 2.07 -7.47 8.67
CA VAL A 32 3.10 -6.43 8.69
C VAL A 32 2.40 -5.14 8.26
N ILE A 33 2.30 -4.18 9.16
CA ILE A 33 1.61 -2.91 8.92
C ILE A 33 2.59 -1.75 8.94
N VAL A 34 2.57 -0.92 7.91
CA VAL A 34 3.57 0.12 7.68
C VAL A 34 2.92 1.49 7.63
N SER A 35 3.51 2.45 8.35
CA SER A 35 3.10 3.86 8.31
C SER A 35 4.27 4.77 8.70
N ASN A 36 4.21 6.04 8.28
CA ASN A 36 5.07 7.12 8.76
C ASN A 36 4.49 7.85 9.99
N GLN A 37 3.51 7.27 10.66
CA GLN A 37 2.89 7.76 11.90
C GLN A 37 3.18 6.73 13.00
N GLU A 38 4.23 6.98 13.77
CA GLU A 38 4.81 5.97 14.68
C GLU A 38 3.85 5.53 15.79
N ASN A 39 3.22 6.49 16.47
CA ASN A 39 2.31 6.17 17.57
C ASN A 39 1.04 5.48 17.07
N GLU A 40 0.48 5.98 15.98
CA GLU A 40 -0.75 5.47 15.40
C GLU A 40 -0.57 4.05 14.88
N ILE A 41 0.58 3.73 14.25
CA ILE A 41 0.78 2.37 13.72
C ILE A 41 1.00 1.36 14.86
N LYS A 42 1.66 1.75 15.95
CA LYS A 42 1.80 0.92 17.15
C LYS A 42 0.44 0.65 17.79
N GLN A 43 -0.36 1.69 17.99
CA GLN A 43 -1.71 1.55 18.54
C GLN A 43 -2.62 0.70 17.64
N THR A 44 -2.48 0.84 16.32
CA THR A 44 -3.21 0.00 15.35
C THR A 44 -2.85 -1.47 15.52
N ALA A 45 -1.56 -1.81 15.68
CA ALA A 45 -1.12 -3.19 15.90
C ALA A 45 -1.74 -3.78 17.18
N GLU A 46 -1.65 -3.06 18.30
CA GLU A 46 -2.21 -3.48 19.60
C GLU A 46 -3.72 -3.74 19.51
N ASN A 47 -4.46 -2.84 18.83
CA ASN A 47 -5.90 -2.98 18.65
C ASN A 47 -6.25 -4.19 17.79
N ILE A 48 -5.50 -4.44 16.71
CA ILE A 48 -5.71 -5.59 15.82
C ILE A 48 -5.42 -6.90 16.58
N GLU A 49 -4.31 -6.99 17.30
CA GLU A 49 -3.97 -8.19 18.09
C GLU A 49 -5.03 -8.51 19.15
N LYS A 50 -5.55 -7.46 19.80
CA LYS A 50 -6.62 -7.58 20.80
C LYS A 50 -7.93 -8.07 20.18
N ASP A 51 -8.29 -7.57 19.00
CA ASP A 51 -9.60 -7.84 18.38
C ASP A 51 -9.64 -9.18 17.63
N PHE A 52 -8.51 -9.66 17.07
CA PHE A 52 -8.51 -10.75 16.10
C PHE A 52 -7.61 -11.96 16.44
N SER A 53 -6.90 -11.96 17.56
CA SER A 53 -6.01 -13.07 17.97
C SER A 53 -4.96 -13.45 16.90
N VAL A 54 -4.49 -12.48 16.13
CA VAL A 54 -3.40 -12.58 15.16
C VAL A 54 -2.19 -11.78 15.65
N LYS A 55 -1.04 -11.92 15.01
CA LYS A 55 0.12 -11.05 15.24
C LYS A 55 0.12 -9.89 14.28
N ALA A 56 0.46 -8.69 14.76
CA ALA A 56 0.63 -7.50 13.94
C ALA A 56 1.99 -6.86 14.22
N HIS A 57 2.84 -6.80 13.20
CA HIS A 57 4.17 -6.19 13.26
C HIS A 57 4.07 -4.73 12.78
N PRO A 58 4.07 -3.73 13.68
CA PRO A 58 4.05 -2.34 13.29
C PRO A 58 5.43 -1.88 12.84
N ILE A 59 5.53 -1.29 11.66
CA ILE A 59 6.76 -0.73 11.14
C ILE A 59 6.57 0.76 10.89
N PHE A 60 7.32 1.58 11.63
CA PHE A 60 7.45 3.00 11.37
C PHE A 60 8.48 3.21 10.25
N MET A 61 8.03 3.71 9.09
CA MET A 61 8.89 3.91 7.93
C MET A 61 8.34 4.99 7.01
N ASP A 62 9.24 5.84 6.51
CA ASP A 62 8.93 6.70 5.37
C ASP A 62 9.14 5.90 4.07
N LEU A 63 8.06 5.64 3.37
CA LEU A 63 8.07 4.86 2.13
C LEU A 63 8.60 5.64 0.91
N THR A 64 8.91 6.93 1.06
CA THR A 64 9.62 7.71 0.02
C THR A 64 11.12 7.45 0.01
N ASP A 65 11.66 6.71 1.00
CA ASP A 65 13.05 6.21 0.99
C ASP A 65 13.23 5.23 -0.17
N ASP A 66 14.24 5.47 -1.01
CA ASP A 66 14.53 4.64 -2.20
C ASP A 66 14.78 3.16 -1.87
N MET A 67 15.18 2.84 -0.62
CA MET A 67 15.44 1.48 -0.15
C MET A 67 14.32 0.90 0.71
N ALA A 68 13.14 1.54 0.74
CA ALA A 68 12.05 1.12 1.63
C ALA A 68 11.58 -0.31 1.35
N ALA A 69 11.43 -0.69 0.08
CA ALA A 69 10.97 -2.02 -0.32
C ALA A 69 11.96 -3.12 0.09
N GLU A 70 13.25 -2.90 -0.16
CA GLU A 70 14.32 -3.84 0.19
C GLU A 70 14.45 -3.99 1.72
N LYS A 71 14.37 -2.88 2.46
CA LYS A 71 14.41 -2.90 3.94
C LYS A 71 13.21 -3.70 4.51
N LEU A 72 12.03 -3.53 3.93
CA LEU A 72 10.83 -4.28 4.34
C LEU A 72 10.95 -5.77 4.02
N LEU A 73 11.44 -6.13 2.82
CA LEU A 73 11.68 -7.54 2.48
C LEU A 73 12.75 -8.15 3.39
N GLN A 74 13.84 -7.41 3.66
CA GLN A 74 14.88 -7.89 4.57
C GLN A 74 14.34 -8.12 5.99
N TYR A 75 13.54 -7.18 6.52
CA TYR A 75 12.84 -7.36 7.78
C TYR A 75 11.98 -8.64 7.78
N CYS A 76 11.23 -8.89 6.72
CA CYS A 76 10.39 -10.08 6.60
C CYS A 76 11.26 -11.36 6.62
N LYS A 77 12.37 -11.38 5.88
CA LYS A 77 13.30 -12.53 5.85
C LYS A 77 13.95 -12.78 7.20
N ASP A 78 14.41 -11.76 7.89
CA ASP A 78 15.05 -11.86 9.21
C ASP A 78 14.08 -12.40 10.30
N ASN A 79 12.78 -12.21 10.09
CA ASN A 79 11.73 -12.67 11.01
C ASN A 79 11.00 -13.94 10.52
N ASN A 80 11.46 -14.59 9.43
CA ASN A 80 10.82 -15.74 8.80
C ASN A 80 9.35 -15.48 8.43
N ILE A 81 9.06 -14.29 7.89
CA ILE A 81 7.75 -13.85 7.43
C ILE A 81 7.68 -13.98 5.92
N GLU A 82 6.78 -14.80 5.42
CA GLU A 82 6.47 -14.95 3.99
C GLU A 82 5.19 -14.18 3.67
N ILE A 83 5.31 -13.07 2.95
CA ILE A 83 4.15 -12.25 2.57
C ILE A 83 3.38 -12.95 1.45
N GLU A 84 2.14 -13.36 1.74
CA GLU A 84 1.20 -13.89 0.74
C GLU A 84 0.39 -12.78 0.07
N VAL A 85 0.04 -11.72 0.82
CA VAL A 85 -0.74 -10.58 0.32
C VAL A 85 0.01 -9.28 0.54
N LEU A 86 0.26 -8.53 -0.52
CA LEU A 86 0.80 -7.17 -0.48
C LEU A 86 -0.30 -6.16 -0.83
N ILE A 87 -0.57 -5.20 0.05
CA ILE A 87 -1.47 -4.07 -0.23
C ILE A 87 -0.69 -2.76 -0.24
N ASN A 88 -0.45 -2.24 -1.43
CA ASN A 88 0.11 -0.91 -1.67
C ASN A 88 -1.01 0.13 -1.60
N ASN A 89 -1.26 0.63 -0.37
CA ASN A 89 -2.32 1.58 -0.11
C ASN A 89 -1.81 2.97 0.31
N ALA A 90 -0.61 3.08 0.88
CA ALA A 90 -0.06 4.37 1.31
C ALA A 90 -0.16 5.44 0.20
N GLY A 91 -0.63 6.61 0.56
CA GLY A 91 -0.82 7.68 -0.41
C GLY A 91 -1.06 9.02 0.25
N VAL A 92 -0.89 10.07 -0.55
CA VAL A 92 -1.15 11.46 -0.17
C VAL A 92 -2.06 12.12 -1.20
N PHE A 93 -2.77 13.14 -0.77
CA PHE A 93 -3.65 13.92 -1.64
C PHE A 93 -3.44 15.42 -1.41
N PHE A 94 -3.56 16.20 -2.44
CA PHE A 94 -3.74 17.65 -2.35
C PHE A 94 -4.54 18.16 -3.54
N PHE A 95 -5.30 19.21 -3.30
CA PHE A 95 -6.01 19.96 -4.34
C PHE A 95 -5.35 21.32 -4.49
N ASN A 96 -4.58 21.51 -5.57
CA ASN A 96 -3.91 22.79 -5.84
C ASN A 96 -3.44 22.87 -7.31
N PRO A 97 -3.57 24.03 -7.99
CA PRO A 97 -2.98 24.21 -9.32
C PRO A 97 -1.47 23.91 -9.32
N ILE A 98 -1.00 23.17 -10.30
CA ILE A 98 0.40 22.71 -10.35
C ILE A 98 1.42 23.84 -10.24
N ILE A 99 1.15 24.96 -10.90
CA ILE A 99 2.04 26.15 -10.89
C ILE A 99 2.13 26.83 -9.51
N LYS A 100 1.22 26.51 -8.59
CA LYS A 100 1.18 27.01 -7.21
C LYS A 100 1.57 25.95 -6.18
N THR A 101 1.85 24.73 -6.61
CA THR A 101 2.20 23.63 -5.73
C THR A 101 3.69 23.63 -5.44
N ALA A 102 4.08 23.57 -4.17
CA ALA A 102 5.48 23.45 -3.78
C ALA A 102 6.10 22.17 -4.37
N LYS A 103 7.29 22.27 -4.97
CA LYS A 103 8.01 21.16 -5.60
C LYS A 103 8.05 19.91 -4.70
N LYS A 104 8.39 20.08 -3.42
CA LYS A 104 8.47 18.98 -2.44
C LYS A 104 7.15 18.17 -2.34
N ARG A 105 5.98 18.82 -2.45
CA ARG A 105 4.68 18.10 -2.41
C ARG A 105 4.46 17.24 -3.67
N VAL A 106 4.92 17.75 -4.82
CA VAL A 106 4.90 16.99 -6.08
C VAL A 106 5.83 15.79 -5.98
N ASP A 107 7.07 16.01 -5.52
CA ASP A 107 8.08 14.96 -5.36
C ASP A 107 7.57 13.84 -4.43
N VAL A 108 7.07 14.17 -3.24
CA VAL A 108 6.51 13.19 -2.29
C VAL A 108 5.37 12.38 -2.91
N MET A 109 4.49 13.01 -3.69
CA MET A 109 3.39 12.28 -4.35
C MET A 109 3.92 11.33 -5.43
N LEU A 110 4.90 11.75 -6.23
CA LEU A 110 5.52 10.90 -7.25
C LEU A 110 6.32 9.76 -6.61
N ASP A 111 7.09 10.04 -5.58
CA ASP A 111 7.85 9.02 -4.87
C ASP A 111 6.90 7.97 -4.28
N LEU A 112 5.89 8.40 -3.53
CA LEU A 112 5.00 7.47 -2.83
C LEU A 112 4.05 6.71 -3.77
N HIS A 113 3.48 7.37 -4.79
CA HIS A 113 2.48 6.72 -5.66
C HIS A 113 3.08 6.00 -6.86
N VAL A 114 4.28 6.37 -7.30
CA VAL A 114 4.91 5.81 -8.51
C VAL A 114 6.08 4.93 -8.13
N LYS A 115 7.13 5.52 -7.56
CA LYS A 115 8.37 4.78 -7.25
C LYS A 115 8.14 3.70 -6.20
N THR A 116 7.57 4.06 -5.05
CA THR A 116 7.30 3.10 -3.97
C THR A 116 6.44 1.94 -4.46
N VAL A 117 5.33 2.22 -5.16
CA VAL A 117 4.46 1.15 -5.67
C VAL A 117 5.21 0.24 -6.63
N ALA A 118 6.01 0.81 -7.56
CA ALA A 118 6.80 0.02 -8.50
C ALA A 118 7.86 -0.84 -7.79
N HIS A 119 8.61 -0.27 -6.84
CA HIS A 119 9.64 -0.99 -6.09
C HIS A 119 9.05 -2.08 -5.18
N MET A 120 7.96 -1.79 -4.47
CA MET A 120 7.26 -2.81 -3.66
C MET A 120 6.78 -3.97 -4.53
N CYS A 121 6.19 -3.68 -5.68
CA CYS A 121 5.76 -4.72 -6.61
C CYS A 121 6.94 -5.50 -7.20
N GLN A 122 8.07 -4.84 -7.50
CA GLN A 122 9.28 -5.50 -8.00
C GLN A 122 9.87 -6.45 -6.96
N VAL A 123 10.09 -5.96 -5.75
CA VAL A 123 10.80 -6.69 -4.69
C VAL A 123 9.93 -7.84 -4.15
N PHE A 124 8.70 -7.57 -3.76
CA PHE A 124 7.78 -8.59 -3.23
C PHE A 124 7.20 -9.48 -4.34
N GLY A 125 6.99 -8.93 -5.54
CA GLY A 125 6.55 -9.72 -6.69
C GLY A 125 7.57 -10.77 -7.11
N ALA A 126 8.86 -10.45 -7.07
CA ALA A 126 9.94 -11.42 -7.32
C ALA A 126 9.95 -12.54 -6.25
N ASP A 127 9.88 -12.17 -4.97
CA ASP A 127 9.82 -13.12 -3.86
C ASP A 127 8.58 -14.04 -3.93
N MET A 128 7.42 -13.49 -4.27
CA MET A 128 6.18 -14.26 -4.51
C MET A 128 6.31 -15.19 -5.71
N ALA A 129 6.91 -14.71 -6.81
CA ALA A 129 7.12 -15.50 -8.04
C ALA A 129 8.06 -16.69 -7.82
N GLU A 130 9.13 -16.53 -7.03
CA GLU A 130 10.01 -17.64 -6.61
C GLU A 130 9.24 -18.72 -5.84
N ARG A 131 8.27 -18.34 -5.02
CA ARG A 131 7.42 -19.27 -4.26
C ARG A 131 6.25 -19.83 -5.09
N GLY A 132 5.96 -19.26 -6.26
CA GLY A 132 4.88 -19.67 -7.15
C GLY A 132 3.48 -19.25 -6.72
N HIS A 133 3.34 -18.35 -5.75
CA HIS A 133 2.04 -17.85 -5.30
C HIS A 133 2.15 -16.47 -4.61
N GLY A 134 1.13 -15.65 -4.76
CA GLY A 134 0.99 -14.37 -4.07
C GLY A 134 -0.11 -13.49 -4.65
N TYR A 135 -0.46 -12.46 -3.91
CA TYR A 135 -1.49 -11.49 -4.28
C TYR A 135 -0.98 -10.08 -4.03
N ILE A 136 -1.03 -9.24 -5.05
CA ILE A 136 -0.67 -7.83 -4.96
C ILE A 136 -1.91 -7.00 -5.26
N LEU A 137 -2.25 -6.09 -4.35
CA LEU A 137 -3.31 -5.12 -4.53
C LEU A 137 -2.73 -3.71 -4.49
N ASN A 138 -2.91 -2.96 -5.58
CA ASN A 138 -2.46 -1.59 -5.72
C ASN A 138 -3.65 -0.62 -5.67
N MET A 139 -3.58 0.37 -4.78
CA MET A 139 -4.63 1.37 -4.59
C MET A 139 -4.54 2.48 -5.64
N SER A 140 -5.30 2.32 -6.71
CA SER A 140 -5.56 3.37 -7.70
C SER A 140 -6.71 4.27 -7.24
N SER A 141 -7.49 4.81 -8.15
CA SER A 141 -8.66 5.65 -7.89
C SER A 141 -9.52 5.70 -9.15
N MET A 142 -10.81 6.01 -9.02
CA MET A 142 -11.64 6.37 -10.17
C MET A 142 -11.09 7.59 -10.91
N SER A 143 -10.30 8.44 -10.25
CA SER A 143 -9.62 9.58 -10.86
C SER A 143 -8.56 9.18 -11.90
N ALA A 144 -8.19 7.90 -11.98
CA ALA A 144 -7.30 7.38 -13.03
C ALA A 144 -7.84 7.61 -14.46
N TRP A 145 -9.15 7.76 -14.61
CA TRP A 145 -9.83 8.04 -15.89
C TRP A 145 -10.31 9.48 -16.03
N MET A 146 -10.01 10.35 -15.04
CA MET A 146 -10.50 11.71 -15.01
C MET A 146 -9.38 12.70 -15.36
N THR A 147 -9.77 13.80 -16.02
CA THR A 147 -8.92 14.98 -16.19
C THR A 147 -9.56 16.12 -15.40
N MET A 148 -8.95 16.54 -14.31
CA MET A 148 -9.51 17.56 -13.42
C MET A 148 -8.42 18.55 -12.99
N PRO A 149 -8.65 19.87 -13.18
CA PRO A 149 -7.74 20.91 -12.66
C PRO A 149 -7.56 20.78 -11.14
N GLY A 150 -6.36 21.10 -10.66
CA GLY A 150 -6.04 21.08 -9.22
C GLY A 150 -5.61 19.71 -8.67
N ILE A 151 -5.89 18.61 -9.37
CA ILE A 151 -5.47 17.25 -8.99
C ILE A 151 -4.75 16.50 -10.12
N ASN A 152 -4.16 17.23 -11.05
CA ASN A 152 -3.52 16.66 -12.25
C ASN A 152 -2.40 15.66 -11.91
N VAL A 153 -1.52 15.96 -10.95
CA VAL A 153 -0.47 15.04 -10.53
C VAL A 153 -1.08 13.78 -9.91
N TYR A 154 -2.06 13.94 -9.02
CA TYR A 154 -2.75 12.80 -8.39
C TYR A 154 -3.41 11.90 -9.45
N ASN A 155 -4.20 12.47 -10.36
CA ASN A 155 -4.84 11.70 -11.44
C ASN A 155 -3.81 10.94 -12.28
N SER A 156 -2.70 11.59 -12.63
CA SER A 156 -1.63 10.99 -13.41
C SER A 156 -0.96 9.83 -12.68
N THR A 157 -0.70 9.96 -11.38
CA THR A 157 -0.14 8.86 -10.58
C THR A 157 -1.11 7.69 -10.45
N LYS A 158 -2.41 7.96 -10.32
CA LYS A 158 -3.44 6.90 -10.24
C LYS A 158 -3.65 6.21 -11.59
N SER A 159 -3.51 6.92 -12.71
CA SER A 159 -3.47 6.33 -14.06
C SER A 159 -2.23 5.45 -14.24
N PHE A 160 -1.06 5.89 -13.73
CA PHE A 160 0.14 5.04 -13.71
C PHE A 160 -0.13 3.74 -12.97
N ILE A 161 -0.63 3.80 -11.72
CA ILE A 161 -0.89 2.60 -10.90
C ILE A 161 -1.84 1.64 -11.64
N LEU A 162 -2.91 2.15 -12.25
CA LEU A 162 -3.87 1.33 -12.98
C LEU A 162 -3.21 0.58 -14.14
N ASN A 163 -2.49 1.30 -15.01
CA ASN A 163 -1.87 0.70 -16.19
C ASN A 163 -0.70 -0.22 -15.82
N PHE A 164 0.14 0.20 -14.86
CA PHE A 164 1.23 -0.59 -14.32
C PHE A 164 0.73 -1.94 -13.77
N SER A 165 -0.31 -1.91 -12.93
CA SER A 165 -0.87 -3.13 -12.33
C SER A 165 -1.44 -4.09 -13.39
N ARG A 166 -2.10 -3.57 -14.42
CA ARG A 166 -2.63 -4.38 -15.52
C ARG A 166 -1.52 -5.05 -16.32
N SER A 167 -0.44 -4.35 -16.62
CA SER A 167 0.72 -4.91 -17.31
C SER A 167 1.44 -5.94 -16.43
N LEU A 168 1.68 -5.60 -15.18
CA LEU A 168 2.34 -6.50 -14.22
C LEU A 168 1.55 -7.79 -13.97
N TRP A 169 0.21 -7.73 -14.04
CA TRP A 169 -0.61 -8.93 -13.93
C TRP A 169 -0.29 -9.94 -15.05
N TYR A 170 -0.09 -9.48 -16.31
CA TYR A 170 0.28 -10.38 -17.42
C TYR A 170 1.67 -11.00 -17.21
N GLU A 171 2.61 -10.27 -16.63
CA GLU A 171 3.97 -10.76 -16.37
C GLU A 171 3.99 -11.79 -15.23
N LEU A 172 3.26 -11.52 -14.14
CA LEU A 172 3.33 -12.33 -12.92
C LEU A 172 2.31 -13.47 -12.86
N LYS A 173 1.21 -13.41 -13.60
CA LYS A 173 0.19 -14.48 -13.61
C LYS A 173 0.75 -15.86 -13.99
N PRO A 174 1.61 -16.02 -15.00
CA PRO A 174 2.23 -17.31 -15.31
C PRO A 174 3.12 -17.85 -14.18
N LEU A 175 3.56 -16.97 -13.27
CA LEU A 175 4.42 -17.29 -12.12
C LEU A 175 3.59 -17.50 -10.83
N GLY A 176 2.26 -17.60 -10.94
CA GLY A 176 1.37 -17.87 -9.81
C GLY A 176 1.00 -16.64 -8.96
N VAL A 177 1.35 -15.42 -9.39
CA VAL A 177 1.06 -14.19 -8.65
C VAL A 177 -0.05 -13.39 -9.34
N THR A 178 -1.05 -13.00 -8.55
CA THR A 178 -2.17 -12.18 -9.03
C THR A 178 -1.97 -10.71 -8.65
N VAL A 179 -2.14 -9.81 -9.60
CA VAL A 179 -2.06 -8.36 -9.37
C VAL A 179 -3.41 -7.71 -9.66
N THR A 180 -3.90 -6.90 -8.74
CA THR A 180 -5.19 -6.19 -8.84
C THR A 180 -5.01 -4.70 -8.58
N ALA A 181 -5.56 -3.86 -9.45
CA ALA A 181 -5.74 -2.44 -9.17
C ALA A 181 -7.17 -2.19 -8.70
N ILE A 182 -7.33 -1.55 -7.54
CA ILE A 182 -8.62 -1.08 -7.05
C ILE A 182 -8.75 0.43 -7.31
N CYS A 183 -9.91 0.82 -7.83
CA CYS A 183 -10.19 2.20 -8.23
C CYS A 183 -11.41 2.75 -7.47
N PRO A 184 -11.30 2.99 -6.16
CA PRO A 184 -12.42 3.51 -5.38
C PRO A 184 -12.78 4.94 -5.80
N GLY A 185 -14.04 5.32 -5.53
CA GLY A 185 -14.48 6.70 -5.49
C GLY A 185 -13.95 7.44 -4.24
N ALA A 186 -14.53 8.57 -3.94
CA ALA A 186 -14.23 9.27 -2.70
C ALA A 186 -14.76 8.45 -1.51
N VAL A 187 -13.87 8.19 -0.55
CA VAL A 187 -14.19 7.48 0.70
C VAL A 187 -13.80 8.41 1.84
N ASP A 188 -14.68 8.54 2.81
CA ASP A 188 -14.44 9.36 4.01
C ASP A 188 -13.38 8.70 4.89
N THR A 189 -12.15 9.18 4.78
CA THR A 189 -10.97 8.59 5.45
C THR A 189 -10.01 9.65 6.00
N GLY A 190 -10.39 10.91 5.99
CA GLY A 190 -9.49 12.02 6.31
C GLY A 190 -8.44 12.34 5.23
N LEU A 191 -8.27 11.51 4.19
CA LEU A 191 -7.30 11.73 3.11
C LEU A 191 -7.52 13.07 2.39
N TYR A 192 -8.76 13.48 2.27
CA TYR A 192 -9.16 14.71 1.58
C TYR A 192 -9.23 15.92 2.51
N GLY A 193 -8.98 15.77 3.82
CA GLY A 193 -9.18 16.83 4.81
C GLY A 193 -10.65 17.24 4.97
N LEU A 194 -11.58 16.33 4.67
CA LEU A 194 -13.03 16.58 4.73
C LEU A 194 -13.66 16.15 6.07
N SER A 195 -12.84 15.76 7.04
CA SER A 195 -13.30 15.26 8.34
C SER A 195 -13.98 16.31 9.23
N ASP A 196 -14.08 17.56 8.78
CA ASP A 196 -14.67 18.68 9.56
C ASP A 196 -15.96 19.23 8.95
N TYR A 197 -16.69 18.45 8.12
CA TYR A 197 -17.99 18.82 7.56
C TYR A 197 -19.09 17.86 7.96
#